data_450f14c762b054304d139a250c7aac3f
#
_entry.id   450f14c762b054304d139a250c7aac3f
#
_cell.length_a   1.000
_cell.length_b   1.000
_cell.length_c   1.000
_cell.angle_alpha   90.00
_cell.angle_beta   90.00
_cell.angle_gamma   90.00
#
_symmetry.space_group_name_H-M   'P 1'
#
loop_
_entity.id
_entity.type
_entity.pdbx_description
1 polymer ?
#
loop_
_entity_poly.entity_id
_entity_poly.type
_entity_poly.pdbx_seq_one_letter_code
_entity_poly.pdbx_strand_id
1 'polypeptide(L)'
;MKRVIALLLTLVMLLGLVPTALAAEAAAPDGTVVKAEEVSGTPRLDAMAENDSAAETTQPTGHQPDDMVTILVELERAPVLEGFAAKKTASTSSAGAEIAAYLAGGRAEKQDAAIRRDQKKVFAEIQAAQPAALQAEGTHTAGAPELMEQWTVLFNGMAVRAPYGMLDTIRSLKGVKSAHVQHVYSQPASPATNAGVAGYSYDMVHLQEVWNKGYTGKGMLVAVVDSGLDMEYSSWWSDEEGANVTGLRRVHEAFRDDSFYSQLSDSDLRYTKESLLAFLNGRQLNANRLSPASNEAMYKTRKVPFAFDYAGDADPYTGEIISGDVNVRNSGSNHGTHVSGTVAGFVQSQEGEVLFSGVAPDAQLMMMKVFADGGNSGATESAILNALEDAMTLGADAVNLSLGSDNGFAYDDTAIHGVYARLEQAGVILMTAAGNSENSPAQGNERGGLNLAEDPDISMMSSPAVYPSNLAVASINSTINMQSVLSWTDAQGQSYTVPFSDPNEVAMKRKFPESQSFVVYDAGYGTYMDYYNAGFSNGYNGGKTGIALVKRGSADGSTLSFADKINNASSFSGTNYMGESYGVLAVLVYDSDPAATTLINMNTDNTSLTSAFISGVDGAAMIDALNAGQEVRITVHQQ
;
A
#
# COMPACT_ATOMS: atom_id res chain seq x y z
N MET A 1 10.39 -51.75 0.32
CA MET A 1 9.12 -51.08 0.46
C MET A 1 9.20 -49.53 0.31
N LYS A 2 10.05 -48.80 1.06
CA LYS A 2 10.13 -47.32 0.94
C LYS A 2 10.56 -46.78 -0.45
N ARG A 3 11.40 -47.49 -1.21
CA ARG A 3 11.82 -47.08 -2.55
C ARG A 3 10.77 -47.35 -3.66
N VAL A 4 9.89 -48.29 -3.45
CA VAL A 4 8.80 -48.62 -4.36
C VAL A 4 7.65 -47.63 -4.20
N ILE A 5 7.40 -47.12 -2.98
CA ILE A 5 6.39 -46.10 -2.69
C ILE A 5 6.82 -44.75 -3.26
N ALA A 6 8.12 -44.41 -3.21
CA ALA A 6 8.64 -43.20 -3.82
C ALA A 6 8.52 -43.20 -5.36
N LEU A 7 8.75 -44.35 -6.00
CA LEU A 7 8.60 -44.49 -7.45
C LEU A 7 7.13 -44.44 -7.89
N LEU A 8 6.22 -45.00 -7.11
CA LEU A 8 4.78 -44.92 -7.37
C LEU A 8 4.22 -43.50 -7.19
N LEU A 9 4.69 -42.73 -6.20
CA LEU A 9 4.31 -41.32 -6.01
C LEU A 9 4.84 -40.43 -7.14
N THR A 10 6.04 -40.69 -7.66
CA THR A 10 6.60 -39.94 -8.79
C THR A 10 5.86 -40.27 -10.10
N LEU A 11 5.41 -41.51 -10.26
CA LEU A 11 4.62 -41.91 -11.44
C LEU A 11 3.18 -41.34 -11.41
N VAL A 12 2.57 -41.22 -10.23
CA VAL A 12 1.26 -40.58 -10.04
C VAL A 12 1.33 -39.07 -10.27
N MET A 13 2.43 -38.41 -9.88
CA MET A 13 2.66 -36.99 -10.20
C MET A 13 2.94 -36.74 -11.69
N LEU A 14 3.58 -37.68 -12.41
CA LEU A 14 3.83 -37.56 -13.83
C LEU A 14 2.60 -37.86 -14.69
N LEU A 15 1.63 -38.63 -14.19
CA LEU A 15 0.37 -38.92 -14.89
C LEU A 15 -0.74 -37.91 -14.59
N GLY A 16 -0.55 -37.02 -13.60
CA GLY A 16 -1.49 -35.95 -13.24
C GLY A 16 -1.28 -34.62 -13.96
N LEU A 17 -0.24 -34.51 -14.80
CA LEU A 17 0.10 -33.30 -15.57
C LEU A 17 -0.22 -33.45 -17.06
N VAL A 18 -1.42 -33.91 -17.38
CA VAL A 18 -1.99 -33.66 -18.71
C VAL A 18 -3.07 -32.59 -18.48
N PRO A 19 -2.86 -31.35 -18.88
CA PRO A 19 -3.95 -30.40 -18.93
C PRO A 19 -4.87 -30.83 -20.05
N THR A 20 -5.99 -31.46 -19.72
CA THR A 20 -7.13 -31.46 -20.63
C THR A 20 -7.66 -30.03 -20.64
N ALA A 21 -7.15 -29.22 -21.55
CA ALA A 21 -7.82 -28.02 -21.97
C ALA A 21 -9.18 -28.43 -22.53
N LEU A 22 -10.23 -28.39 -21.71
CA LEU A 22 -11.58 -28.28 -22.22
C LEU A 22 -11.68 -26.88 -22.82
N ALA A 23 -11.46 -26.79 -24.14
CA ALA A 23 -11.87 -25.61 -24.88
C ALA A 23 -13.39 -25.49 -24.73
N ALA A 24 -13.84 -24.48 -24.02
CA ALA A 24 -15.22 -24.06 -24.07
C ALA A 24 -15.47 -23.53 -25.48
N GLU A 25 -16.20 -24.25 -26.30
CA GLU A 25 -16.72 -23.73 -27.56
C GLU A 25 -17.71 -22.60 -27.26
N ALA A 26 -17.29 -21.36 -27.51
CA ALA A 26 -18.21 -20.25 -27.59
C ALA A 26 -18.91 -20.32 -28.95
N ALA A 27 -20.18 -20.66 -28.96
CA ALA A 27 -21.01 -20.61 -30.16
C ALA A 27 -21.30 -19.16 -30.53
N ALA A 28 -20.96 -18.78 -31.75
CA ALA A 28 -21.40 -17.51 -32.32
C ALA A 28 -22.95 -17.49 -32.50
N PRO A 29 -23.59 -16.32 -32.52
CA PRO A 29 -25.04 -16.19 -32.59
C PRO A 29 -25.73 -16.80 -33.82
N ASP A 30 -24.97 -17.18 -34.84
CA ASP A 30 -25.45 -17.80 -36.09
C ASP A 30 -25.19 -19.32 -36.15
N GLY A 31 -24.63 -19.92 -35.10
CA GLY A 31 -24.36 -21.34 -35.04
C GLY A 31 -23.14 -21.81 -35.83
N THR A 32 -22.28 -20.93 -36.30
CA THR A 32 -21.05 -21.29 -37.01
C THR A 32 -19.93 -21.55 -36.02
N VAL A 33 -19.34 -22.75 -36.03
CA VAL A 33 -18.19 -23.11 -35.19
C VAL A 33 -16.91 -22.63 -35.88
N VAL A 34 -16.26 -21.64 -35.25
CA VAL A 34 -14.93 -21.18 -35.69
C VAL A 34 -13.87 -22.04 -34.99
N LYS A 35 -13.13 -22.84 -35.75
CA LYS A 35 -11.94 -23.55 -35.24
C LYS A 35 -10.79 -22.55 -35.14
N ALA A 36 -10.20 -22.43 -33.96
CA ALA A 36 -8.93 -21.73 -33.80
C ALA A 36 -7.84 -22.52 -34.57
N GLU A 37 -7.19 -21.88 -35.53
CA GLU A 37 -5.95 -22.40 -36.10
C GLU A 37 -4.85 -22.36 -35.04
N GLU A 38 -4.13 -23.48 -34.89
CA GLU A 38 -2.91 -23.51 -34.09
C GLU A 38 -1.89 -22.52 -34.69
N VAL A 39 -1.65 -21.42 -33.99
CA VAL A 39 -0.51 -20.58 -34.28
C VAL A 39 0.74 -21.30 -33.76
N SER A 40 1.33 -22.11 -34.61
CA SER A 40 2.65 -22.71 -34.38
C SER A 40 3.73 -21.65 -34.62
N GLY A 41 4.09 -20.94 -33.58
CA GLY A 41 5.22 -20.04 -33.59
C GLY A 41 5.45 -19.54 -32.16
N THR A 42 6.33 -20.23 -31.46
CA THR A 42 6.99 -19.60 -30.27
C THR A 42 7.67 -18.33 -30.77
N PRO A 43 7.38 -17.16 -30.22
CA PRO A 43 8.18 -15.98 -30.51
C PRO A 43 9.62 -16.31 -30.08
N ARG A 44 10.54 -16.33 -31.04
CA ARG A 44 11.97 -16.43 -30.71
C ARG A 44 12.39 -15.14 -30.03
N LEU A 45 12.72 -15.24 -28.78
CA LEU A 45 13.42 -14.17 -28.02
C LEU A 45 14.77 -13.78 -28.67
N ASP A 46 15.30 -14.64 -29.57
CA ASP A 46 16.57 -14.41 -30.29
C ASP A 46 16.48 -13.29 -31.35
N ALA A 47 15.27 -12.89 -31.77
CA ALA A 47 15.12 -11.82 -32.76
C ALA A 47 15.21 -10.41 -32.19
N MET A 48 15.23 -10.25 -30.87
CA MET A 48 15.37 -8.94 -30.21
C MET A 48 16.83 -8.58 -29.87
N ALA A 49 17.76 -9.55 -29.97
CA ALA A 49 19.16 -9.32 -29.63
C ALA A 49 20.03 -8.73 -30.76
N GLU A 50 19.54 -8.66 -32.00
CA GLU A 50 20.33 -8.19 -33.15
C GLU A 50 20.07 -6.73 -33.58
N ASN A 51 19.20 -5.99 -32.87
CA ASN A 51 18.92 -4.58 -33.18
C ASN A 51 19.45 -3.59 -32.13
N ASP A 52 20.37 -4.02 -31.30
CA ASP A 52 20.92 -3.21 -30.20
C ASP A 52 22.01 -2.20 -30.62
N SER A 53 22.10 -1.87 -31.91
CA SER A 53 23.05 -0.87 -32.39
C SER A 53 22.45 0.30 -33.15
N ALA A 54 21.13 0.51 -33.04
CA ALA A 54 20.50 1.64 -33.72
C ALA A 54 19.52 2.37 -32.80
N ALA A 55 19.95 3.53 -32.41
CA ALA A 55 19.18 4.61 -31.81
C ALA A 55 18.67 4.33 -30.39
N GLU A 56 19.48 4.73 -29.39
CA GLU A 56 18.95 5.37 -28.21
C GLU A 56 17.93 6.42 -28.64
N THR A 57 16.68 6.06 -28.71
CA THR A 57 15.62 7.04 -28.58
C THR A 57 15.65 7.45 -27.12
N THR A 58 16.50 8.44 -26.82
CA THR A 58 16.37 9.27 -25.63
C THR A 58 14.92 9.69 -25.57
N GLN A 59 14.10 9.01 -24.76
CA GLN A 59 12.88 9.65 -24.29
C GLN A 59 13.31 11.03 -23.76
N PRO A 60 12.66 12.12 -24.10
CA PRO A 60 12.99 13.40 -23.53
C PRO A 60 12.70 13.31 -22.03
N THR A 61 13.68 12.89 -21.27
CA THR A 61 13.71 13.11 -19.83
C THR A 61 13.68 14.62 -19.72
N GLY A 62 12.74 15.21 -18.99
CA GLY A 62 12.65 16.66 -18.88
C GLY A 62 13.88 17.30 -18.18
N HIS A 63 14.98 16.55 -17.98
CA HIS A 63 16.21 17.00 -17.34
C HIS A 63 17.13 17.72 -18.33
N GLN A 64 17.59 18.90 -17.91
CA GLN A 64 18.67 19.60 -18.59
C GLN A 64 20.03 19.07 -18.11
N PRO A 65 21.12 19.20 -18.89
CA PRO A 65 22.45 18.67 -18.51
C PRO A 65 22.98 19.18 -17.17
N ASP A 66 22.58 20.37 -16.73
CA ASP A 66 22.97 21.02 -15.49
C ASP A 66 22.03 20.74 -14.31
N ASP A 67 20.87 20.07 -14.54
CA ASP A 67 19.97 19.65 -13.48
C ASP A 67 20.66 18.68 -12.52
N MET A 68 20.62 19.00 -11.22
CA MET A 68 21.14 18.12 -10.18
C MET A 68 20.16 16.99 -9.92
N VAL A 69 20.53 15.78 -10.29
CA VAL A 69 19.75 14.56 -10.12
C VAL A 69 20.46 13.57 -9.20
N THR A 70 19.73 12.67 -8.57
CA THR A 70 20.32 11.53 -7.86
C THR A 70 20.53 10.39 -8.85
N ILE A 71 21.77 9.96 -9.00
CA ILE A 71 22.18 8.86 -9.88
C ILE A 71 22.52 7.65 -9.00
N LEU A 72 21.86 6.53 -9.22
CA LEU A 72 22.25 5.25 -8.64
C LEU A 72 23.36 4.64 -9.48
N VAL A 73 24.48 4.31 -8.84
CA VAL A 73 25.68 3.75 -9.48
C VAL A 73 25.95 2.36 -8.94
N GLU A 74 25.78 1.32 -9.75
CA GLU A 74 26.13 -0.06 -9.41
C GLU A 74 27.59 -0.34 -9.79
N LEU A 75 28.33 -1.05 -8.93
CA LEU A 75 29.70 -1.44 -9.18
C LEU A 75 29.82 -2.93 -9.56
N GLU A 76 30.91 -3.28 -10.27
CA GLU A 76 31.14 -4.64 -10.79
C GLU A 76 31.32 -5.71 -9.72
N ARG A 77 31.85 -5.37 -8.53
CA ARG A 77 32.06 -6.34 -7.47
C ARG A 77 30.69 -6.81 -6.91
N ALA A 78 30.52 -8.12 -6.75
CA ALA A 78 29.35 -8.71 -6.14
C ALA A 78 29.11 -8.16 -4.71
N PRO A 79 27.86 -7.88 -4.32
CA PRO A 79 27.49 -7.46 -2.97
C PRO A 79 27.71 -8.60 -1.94
N VAL A 80 27.66 -8.27 -0.66
CA VAL A 80 28.00 -9.21 0.42
C VAL A 80 27.10 -10.45 0.40
N LEU A 81 25.81 -10.28 0.16
CA LEU A 81 24.84 -11.39 0.23
C LEU A 81 24.98 -12.38 -0.94
N GLU A 82 25.56 -11.99 -2.06
CA GLU A 82 25.84 -12.91 -3.19
C GLU A 82 26.67 -14.14 -2.76
N GLY A 83 27.47 -13.99 -1.72
CA GLY A 83 28.26 -15.09 -1.15
C GLY A 83 27.51 -16.00 -0.17
N PHE A 84 26.24 -15.68 0.10
CA PHE A 84 25.38 -16.49 0.96
C PHE A 84 24.75 -17.61 0.14
N ALA A 85 24.77 -18.83 0.67
CA ALA A 85 24.03 -19.94 0.12
C ALA A 85 23.10 -20.49 1.21
N ALA A 86 21.80 -20.35 1.00
CA ALA A 86 20.81 -20.94 1.90
C ALA A 86 21.06 -22.46 2.01
N LYS A 87 21.11 -22.96 3.22
CA LYS A 87 21.25 -24.40 3.44
C LYS A 87 19.94 -25.08 3.04
N LYS A 88 19.98 -25.91 2.00
CA LYS A 88 18.85 -26.76 1.54
C LYS A 88 18.50 -27.91 2.50
N THR A 89 18.87 -27.82 3.77
CA THR A 89 18.52 -28.81 4.78
C THR A 89 17.27 -28.33 5.52
N ALA A 90 16.43 -29.27 5.96
CA ALA A 90 15.31 -29.00 6.87
C ALA A 90 15.87 -28.48 8.21
N SER A 91 16.34 -27.25 8.20
CA SER A 91 16.81 -26.52 9.38
C SER A 91 15.58 -26.03 10.16
N THR A 92 15.68 -26.06 11.46
CA THR A 92 14.69 -25.44 12.36
C THR A 92 14.87 -23.92 12.46
N SER A 93 15.93 -23.38 11.86
CA SER A 93 16.18 -21.94 11.79
C SER A 93 15.54 -21.31 10.55
N SER A 94 14.99 -20.13 10.71
CA SER A 94 14.43 -19.34 9.59
C SER A 94 15.55 -18.82 8.66
N ALA A 95 15.19 -18.54 7.40
CA ALA A 95 16.12 -17.99 6.44
C ALA A 95 16.72 -16.65 6.94
N GLY A 96 15.89 -15.79 7.51
CA GLY A 96 16.33 -14.51 8.04
C GLY A 96 17.36 -14.64 9.16
N ALA A 97 17.18 -15.60 10.09
CA ALA A 97 18.16 -15.84 11.14
C ALA A 97 19.52 -16.31 10.59
N GLU A 98 19.51 -17.15 9.56
CA GLU A 98 20.75 -17.62 8.90
C GLU A 98 21.46 -16.48 8.15
N ILE A 99 20.71 -15.60 7.49
CA ILE A 99 21.23 -14.40 6.82
C ILE A 99 21.88 -13.46 7.85
N ALA A 100 21.15 -13.11 8.91
CA ALA A 100 21.67 -12.24 9.96
C ALA A 100 22.97 -12.78 10.60
N ALA A 101 23.03 -14.10 10.82
CA ALA A 101 24.25 -14.75 11.30
C ALA A 101 25.41 -14.72 10.29
N TYR A 102 25.12 -14.90 8.99
CA TYR A 102 26.11 -14.80 7.93
C TYR A 102 26.67 -13.38 7.83
N LEU A 103 25.81 -12.36 7.82
CA LEU A 103 26.21 -10.95 7.76
C LEU A 103 27.01 -10.50 8.98
N ALA A 104 26.85 -11.18 10.13
CA ALA A 104 27.66 -10.97 11.32
C ALA A 104 29.05 -11.63 11.25
N GLY A 105 29.31 -12.43 10.23
CA GLY A 105 30.54 -13.23 10.15
C GLY A 105 31.71 -12.46 9.52
N GLY A 106 32.94 -12.78 9.92
CA GLY A 106 34.13 -12.10 9.43
C GLY A 106 34.39 -12.22 7.92
N ARG A 107 33.72 -13.12 7.20
CA ARG A 107 33.75 -13.18 5.72
C ARG A 107 32.95 -12.04 5.12
N ALA A 108 31.76 -11.79 5.63
CA ALA A 108 30.89 -10.69 5.22
C ALA A 108 31.57 -9.34 5.50
N GLU A 109 32.14 -9.17 6.69
CA GLU A 109 32.87 -7.97 7.09
C GLU A 109 34.06 -7.65 6.16
N LYS A 110 34.85 -8.66 5.79
CA LYS A 110 35.97 -8.48 4.84
C LYS A 110 35.49 -8.06 3.45
N GLN A 111 34.36 -8.61 2.99
CA GLN A 111 33.77 -8.28 1.70
C GLN A 111 33.19 -6.85 1.73
N ASP A 112 32.45 -6.49 2.78
CA ASP A 112 31.95 -5.12 3.00
C ASP A 112 33.09 -4.10 2.93
N ALA A 113 34.18 -4.32 3.68
CA ALA A 113 35.34 -3.45 3.66
C ALA A 113 36.03 -3.34 2.27
N ALA A 114 35.99 -4.40 1.46
CA ALA A 114 36.51 -4.37 0.10
C ALA A 114 35.61 -3.55 -0.83
N ILE A 115 34.28 -3.75 -0.71
CA ILE A 115 33.26 -2.99 -1.45
C ILE A 115 33.40 -1.48 -1.17
N ARG A 116 33.44 -1.08 0.09
CA ARG A 116 33.57 0.34 0.48
C ARG A 116 34.85 0.98 -0.04
N ARG A 117 35.97 0.23 -0.15
CA ARG A 117 37.20 0.75 -0.79
C ARG A 117 37.00 1.01 -2.28
N ASP A 118 36.32 0.10 -2.99
CA ASP A 118 36.05 0.28 -4.42
C ASP A 118 35.09 1.45 -4.64
N GLN A 119 34.05 1.58 -3.85
CA GLN A 119 33.11 2.71 -3.89
C GLN A 119 33.82 4.05 -3.67
N LYS A 120 34.68 4.13 -2.65
CA LYS A 120 35.46 5.35 -2.39
C LYS A 120 36.36 5.74 -3.59
N LYS A 121 36.96 4.75 -4.26
CA LYS A 121 37.79 4.99 -5.44
C LYS A 121 36.95 5.50 -6.60
N VAL A 122 35.84 4.82 -6.93
CA VAL A 122 34.96 5.23 -8.04
C VAL A 122 34.36 6.61 -7.77
N PHE A 123 33.93 6.90 -6.53
CA PHE A 123 33.43 8.23 -6.20
C PHE A 123 34.47 9.34 -6.40
N ALA A 124 35.72 9.10 -6.04
CA ALA A 124 36.80 10.05 -6.33
C ALA A 124 37.02 10.26 -7.85
N GLU A 125 36.85 9.20 -8.66
CA GLU A 125 36.91 9.30 -10.12
C GLU A 125 35.69 10.09 -10.67
N ILE A 126 34.48 9.91 -10.11
CA ILE A 126 33.29 10.72 -10.45
C ILE A 126 33.54 12.22 -10.17
N GLN A 127 34.09 12.55 -9.00
CA GLN A 127 34.40 13.93 -8.65
C GLN A 127 35.44 14.54 -9.59
N ALA A 128 36.46 13.76 -9.98
CA ALA A 128 37.50 14.21 -10.89
C ALA A 128 37.04 14.38 -12.35
N ALA A 129 35.97 13.67 -12.73
CA ALA A 129 35.40 13.71 -14.07
C ALA A 129 34.44 14.88 -14.32
N GLN A 130 34.19 15.74 -13.32
CA GLN A 130 33.32 16.91 -13.47
C GLN A 130 33.87 17.84 -14.55
N PRO A 131 33.12 18.14 -15.63
CA PRO A 131 33.59 19.01 -16.70
C PRO A 131 33.88 20.44 -16.23
N ALA A 132 34.99 21.03 -16.67
CA ALA A 132 35.32 22.41 -16.36
C ALA A 132 34.26 23.43 -16.85
N ALA A 133 33.50 23.08 -17.89
CA ALA A 133 32.39 23.88 -18.40
C ALA A 133 31.21 24.02 -17.40
N LEU A 134 31.01 23.05 -16.50
CA LEU A 134 30.03 23.10 -15.42
C LEU A 134 30.54 23.86 -14.19
N GLN A 135 31.81 24.27 -14.20
CA GLN A 135 32.44 25.07 -13.15
C GLN A 135 32.49 26.57 -13.51
N ALA A 136 32.08 26.97 -14.74
CA ALA A 136 32.26 28.33 -15.24
C ALA A 136 31.16 29.28 -14.73
N GLU A 137 31.59 30.44 -14.34
CA GLU A 137 30.88 31.57 -13.74
C GLU A 137 29.58 31.98 -14.47
N GLY A 138 28.50 32.03 -13.75
CA GLY A 138 27.30 32.77 -14.11
C GLY A 138 25.99 32.06 -13.82
N THR A 139 25.30 32.47 -12.81
CA THR A 139 23.85 32.34 -12.44
C THR A 139 23.23 30.99 -12.19
N HIS A 140 23.79 29.87 -12.63
CA HIS A 140 23.41 28.48 -12.20
C HIS A 140 24.68 27.60 -12.26
N THR A 141 25.48 27.59 -11.20
CA THR A 141 26.59 26.63 -11.06
C THR A 141 26.00 25.27 -10.71
N ALA A 142 26.08 24.30 -11.63
CA ALA A 142 25.85 22.90 -11.29
C ALA A 142 26.81 22.51 -10.14
N GLY A 143 26.25 21.98 -9.05
CA GLY A 143 27.01 21.61 -7.86
C GLY A 143 28.04 20.50 -8.15
N ALA A 144 29.05 20.37 -7.30
CA ALA A 144 29.97 19.24 -7.35
C ALA A 144 29.20 17.93 -7.01
N PRO A 145 29.65 16.78 -7.57
CA PRO A 145 29.08 15.49 -7.20
C PRO A 145 29.19 15.23 -5.69
N GLU A 146 28.06 14.87 -5.08
CA GLU A 146 27.92 14.56 -3.65
C GLU A 146 27.56 13.10 -3.46
N LEU A 147 28.22 12.42 -2.52
CA LEU A 147 27.85 11.06 -2.13
C LEU A 147 26.70 11.13 -1.12
N MET A 148 25.54 10.60 -1.52
CA MET A 148 24.34 10.59 -0.68
C MET A 148 24.28 9.32 0.14
N GLU A 149 24.32 8.14 -0.53
CA GLU A 149 24.10 6.84 0.05
C GLU A 149 25.09 5.79 -0.45
N GLN A 150 25.31 4.73 0.34
CA GLN A 150 26.17 3.60 -0.03
C GLN A 150 25.59 2.29 0.52
N TRP A 151 25.52 1.28 -0.35
CA TRP A 151 25.00 -0.06 -0.03
C TRP A 151 26.06 -1.12 -0.32
N THR A 152 26.02 -2.20 0.44
CA THR A 152 27.01 -3.28 0.32
C THR A 152 26.40 -4.67 0.44
N VAL A 153 25.21 -4.80 1.04
CA VAL A 153 24.62 -6.11 1.40
C VAL A 153 23.88 -6.72 0.22
N LEU A 154 22.83 -6.09 -0.25
CA LEU A 154 22.02 -6.51 -1.39
C LEU A 154 22.47 -5.89 -2.70
N PHE A 155 23.03 -4.70 -2.63
CA PHE A 155 23.43 -3.88 -3.75
C PHE A 155 24.85 -3.34 -3.51
N ASN A 156 25.78 -3.58 -4.41
CA ASN A 156 27.07 -2.91 -4.35
C ASN A 156 26.98 -1.63 -5.16
N GLY A 157 26.59 -0.55 -4.51
CA GLY A 157 26.43 0.73 -5.19
C GLY A 157 26.40 1.93 -4.28
N MET A 158 26.15 3.06 -4.89
CA MET A 158 26.03 4.34 -4.22
C MET A 158 25.01 5.23 -4.93
N ALA A 159 24.35 6.11 -4.17
CA ALA A 159 23.61 7.23 -4.71
C ALA A 159 24.51 8.46 -4.74
N VAL A 160 24.62 9.06 -5.90
CA VAL A 160 25.44 10.25 -6.13
C VAL A 160 24.54 11.36 -6.66
N ARG A 161 24.46 12.47 -5.96
CA ARG A 161 23.82 13.68 -6.48
C ARG A 161 24.80 14.39 -7.41
N ALA A 162 24.47 14.47 -8.69
CA ALA A 162 25.34 15.03 -9.71
C ALA A 162 24.53 15.68 -10.84
N PRO A 163 25.16 16.54 -11.68
CA PRO A 163 24.52 17.03 -12.90
C PRO A 163 24.11 15.89 -13.83
N TYR A 164 22.91 15.96 -14.40
CA TYR A 164 22.39 14.94 -15.32
C TYR A 164 23.34 14.64 -16.49
N GLY A 165 24.01 15.67 -17.05
CA GLY A 165 24.96 15.52 -18.12
C GLY A 165 26.23 14.69 -17.77
N MET A 166 26.39 14.31 -16.51
CA MET A 166 27.49 13.40 -16.09
C MET A 166 27.11 11.92 -16.19
N LEU A 167 25.86 11.58 -16.44
CA LEU A 167 25.36 10.20 -16.39
C LEU A 167 26.15 9.24 -17.28
N ASP A 168 26.40 9.61 -18.56
CA ASP A 168 27.17 8.76 -19.50
C ASP A 168 28.65 8.71 -19.14
N THR A 169 29.20 9.80 -18.62
CA THR A 169 30.56 9.82 -18.09
C THR A 169 30.69 8.83 -16.93
N ILE A 170 29.73 8.83 -15.99
CA ILE A 170 29.73 7.92 -14.85
C ILE A 170 29.62 6.47 -15.33
N ARG A 171 28.72 6.17 -16.28
CA ARG A 171 28.58 4.84 -16.90
C ARG A 171 29.88 4.31 -17.50
N SER A 172 30.70 5.19 -18.03
CA SER A 172 31.96 4.82 -18.69
C SER A 172 33.12 4.58 -17.74
N LEU A 173 33.00 4.91 -16.44
CA LEU A 173 34.10 4.77 -15.48
C LEU A 173 34.40 3.30 -15.19
N LYS A 174 35.70 3.01 -15.05
CA LYS A 174 36.16 1.67 -14.72
C LYS A 174 35.63 1.21 -13.36
N GLY A 175 34.99 0.04 -13.32
CA GLY A 175 34.44 -0.55 -12.11
C GLY A 175 32.97 -0.19 -11.86
N VAL A 176 32.39 0.68 -12.70
CA VAL A 176 30.95 0.90 -12.77
C VAL A 176 30.34 -0.19 -13.67
N LYS A 177 29.34 -0.86 -13.19
CA LYS A 177 28.56 -1.87 -13.91
C LYS A 177 27.36 -1.23 -14.62
N SER A 178 26.64 -0.36 -13.92
CA SER A 178 25.50 0.40 -14.45
C SER A 178 25.30 1.70 -13.69
N ALA A 179 24.64 2.68 -14.31
CA ALA A 179 24.18 3.88 -13.63
C ALA A 179 22.91 4.41 -14.28
N HIS A 180 21.95 4.84 -13.48
CA HIS A 180 20.69 5.43 -13.92
C HIS A 180 20.21 6.53 -12.95
N VAL A 181 19.33 7.39 -13.42
CA VAL A 181 18.66 8.35 -12.53
C VAL A 181 17.70 7.61 -11.62
N GLN A 182 17.75 7.93 -10.32
CA GLN A 182 16.90 7.30 -9.31
C GLN A 182 15.41 7.39 -9.68
N HIS A 183 14.72 6.26 -9.63
CA HIS A 183 13.27 6.20 -9.80
C HIS A 183 12.53 6.57 -8.51
N VAL A 184 11.28 6.96 -8.67
CA VAL A 184 10.37 7.28 -7.57
C VAL A 184 9.06 6.52 -7.79
N TYR A 185 8.67 5.73 -6.81
CA TYR A 185 7.43 4.97 -6.82
C TYR A 185 6.29 5.79 -6.23
N SER A 186 5.12 5.75 -6.86
CA SER A 186 3.95 6.47 -6.39
C SER A 186 3.47 5.92 -5.04
N GLN A 187 2.97 6.80 -4.20
CA GLN A 187 2.32 6.39 -2.96
C GLN A 187 0.98 5.73 -3.30
N PRO A 188 0.72 4.51 -2.78
CA PRO A 188 -0.56 3.86 -3.00
C PRO A 188 -1.67 4.64 -2.27
N ALA A 189 -2.86 4.68 -2.89
CA ALA A 189 -4.03 5.26 -2.26
C ALA A 189 -4.36 4.47 -0.98
N SER A 190 -4.76 5.19 0.07
CA SER A 190 -5.28 4.53 1.26
C SER A 190 -6.51 3.72 0.90
N PRO A 191 -6.61 2.45 1.32
CA PRO A 191 -7.78 1.65 1.02
C PRO A 191 -9.03 2.29 1.61
N ALA A 192 -10.12 2.26 0.86
CA ALA A 192 -11.42 2.58 1.41
C ALA A 192 -11.75 1.52 2.47
N THR A 193 -11.91 1.95 3.69
CA THR A 193 -12.16 1.06 4.81
C THR A 193 -13.60 0.55 4.74
N ASN A 194 -13.78 -0.71 4.37
CA ASN A 194 -15.03 -1.44 4.62
C ASN A 194 -14.81 -2.29 5.88
N ALA A 195 -15.11 -1.72 7.03
CA ALA A 195 -15.07 -2.44 8.29
C ALA A 195 -16.08 -3.61 8.25
N GLY A 196 -15.62 -4.81 8.54
CA GLY A 196 -16.47 -5.95 8.79
C GLY A 196 -16.32 -7.17 7.89
N VAL A 197 -15.40 -7.18 6.92
CA VAL A 197 -15.29 -8.27 5.93
C VAL A 197 -14.13 -9.24 6.18
N ALA A 198 -13.31 -9.02 7.20
CA ALA A 198 -12.10 -9.82 7.44
C ALA A 198 -12.37 -11.35 7.52
N GLY A 199 -13.47 -11.78 8.11
CA GLY A 199 -13.80 -13.19 8.24
C GLY A 199 -13.98 -13.93 6.91
N TYR A 200 -14.61 -13.32 5.94
CA TYR A 200 -14.87 -13.95 4.64
C TYR A 200 -13.65 -13.99 3.73
N SER A 201 -12.77 -12.98 3.81
CA SER A 201 -11.50 -12.99 3.11
C SER A 201 -10.61 -14.15 3.58
N TYR A 202 -10.67 -14.52 4.84
CA TYR A 202 -9.96 -15.67 5.40
C TYR A 202 -10.43 -17.00 4.79
N ASP A 203 -11.74 -17.15 4.57
CA ASP A 203 -12.30 -18.34 3.95
C ASP A 203 -11.86 -18.47 2.48
N MET A 204 -11.81 -17.36 1.74
CA MET A 204 -11.37 -17.35 0.34
C MET A 204 -9.93 -17.83 0.15
N VAL A 205 -9.05 -17.55 1.10
CA VAL A 205 -7.64 -17.98 1.08
C VAL A 205 -7.37 -19.22 1.96
N HIS A 206 -8.43 -19.87 2.47
CA HIS A 206 -8.37 -21.04 3.33
C HIS A 206 -7.49 -20.84 4.58
N LEU A 207 -7.48 -19.65 5.13
CA LEU A 207 -6.58 -19.26 6.21
C LEU A 207 -6.80 -20.09 7.49
N GLN A 208 -8.05 -20.43 7.80
CA GLN A 208 -8.38 -21.26 8.97
C GLN A 208 -7.69 -22.64 8.91
N GLU A 209 -7.54 -23.21 7.71
CA GLU A 209 -6.82 -24.49 7.56
C GLU A 209 -5.32 -24.34 7.84
N VAL A 210 -4.73 -23.18 7.51
CA VAL A 210 -3.33 -22.85 7.79
C VAL A 210 -3.12 -22.71 9.30
N TRP A 211 -4.00 -21.98 9.98
CA TRP A 211 -3.95 -21.81 11.44
C TRP A 211 -4.17 -23.13 12.18
N ASN A 212 -5.10 -23.98 11.73
CA ASN A 212 -5.33 -25.29 12.30
C ASN A 212 -4.11 -26.23 12.20
N LYS A 213 -3.20 -25.97 11.27
CA LYS A 213 -1.91 -26.66 11.15
C LYS A 213 -0.82 -26.05 12.05
N GLY A 214 -1.14 -24.97 12.79
CA GLY A 214 -0.22 -24.27 13.69
C GLY A 214 0.65 -23.20 13.02
N TYR A 215 0.36 -22.83 11.77
CA TYR A 215 1.10 -21.78 11.07
C TYR A 215 0.46 -20.42 11.32
N THR A 216 0.87 -19.75 12.38
CA THR A 216 0.36 -18.43 12.81
C THR A 216 1.40 -17.33 12.68
N GLY A 217 2.57 -17.63 12.11
CA GLY A 217 3.69 -16.69 12.01
C GLY A 217 4.60 -16.65 13.24
N LYS A 218 4.40 -17.55 14.21
CA LYS A 218 5.19 -17.63 15.44
C LYS A 218 6.69 -17.75 15.15
N GLY A 219 7.48 -16.86 15.75
CA GLY A 219 8.93 -16.80 15.55
C GLY A 219 9.39 -16.21 14.23
N MET A 220 8.45 -15.78 13.36
CA MET A 220 8.76 -15.13 12.10
C MET A 220 8.86 -13.61 12.26
N LEU A 221 9.69 -13.00 11.42
CA LEU A 221 9.91 -11.56 11.34
C LEU A 221 9.59 -11.07 9.94
N VAL A 222 8.58 -10.24 9.80
CA VAL A 222 8.11 -9.70 8.51
C VAL A 222 8.46 -8.23 8.42
N ALA A 223 9.16 -7.83 7.37
CA ALA A 223 9.38 -6.43 7.04
C ALA A 223 8.23 -5.91 6.19
N VAL A 224 7.58 -4.83 6.63
CA VAL A 224 6.59 -4.07 5.87
C VAL A 224 7.26 -2.77 5.41
N VAL A 225 7.53 -2.68 4.12
CA VAL A 225 8.14 -1.51 3.48
C VAL A 225 7.02 -0.71 2.83
N ASP A 226 6.58 0.36 3.51
CA ASP A 226 5.33 1.04 3.19
C ASP A 226 5.32 2.50 3.67
N SER A 227 4.13 3.12 3.70
CA SER A 227 3.93 4.53 4.04
C SER A 227 4.08 4.85 5.53
N GLY A 228 4.12 3.87 6.41
CA GLY A 228 4.26 4.07 7.85
C GLY A 228 3.25 3.27 8.68
N LEU A 229 3.27 3.52 9.99
CA LEU A 229 2.45 2.82 10.97
C LEU A 229 1.90 3.83 11.98
N ASP A 230 0.65 3.67 12.42
CA ASP A 230 0.05 4.54 13.44
C ASP A 230 0.70 4.32 14.83
N MET A 231 1.97 4.66 14.87
CA MET A 231 2.85 4.71 16.04
C MET A 231 3.61 6.02 16.01
N GLU A 232 3.45 6.83 17.04
CA GLU A 232 4.13 8.12 17.14
C GLU A 232 5.20 8.06 18.22
N TYR A 233 6.44 8.31 17.84
CA TYR A 233 7.55 8.54 18.76
C TYR A 233 7.79 10.04 18.86
N SER A 234 7.84 10.55 20.07
CA SER A 234 8.14 11.97 20.31
C SER A 234 9.40 12.12 21.15
N SER A 235 10.21 13.10 20.81
CA SER A 235 11.38 13.47 21.63
C SER A 235 10.98 14.17 22.93
N TRP A 236 9.75 14.68 22.97
CA TRP A 236 9.18 15.29 24.17
C TRP A 236 7.64 15.24 24.10
N TRP A 237 7.00 14.90 25.17
CA TRP A 237 5.56 15.02 25.40
C TRP A 237 5.29 14.99 26.90
N SER A 238 4.15 15.47 27.34
CA SER A 238 3.76 15.39 28.74
C SER A 238 2.92 14.14 28.97
N ASP A 239 3.29 13.35 29.96
CA ASP A 239 2.46 12.22 30.41
C ASP A 239 1.22 12.71 31.18
N GLU A 240 0.43 11.76 31.69
CA GLU A 240 -0.79 12.07 32.44
C GLU A 240 -0.53 12.84 33.75
N GLU A 241 0.67 12.71 34.31
CA GLU A 241 1.13 13.45 35.49
C GLU A 241 1.73 14.84 35.14
N GLY A 242 1.86 15.14 33.83
CA GLY A 242 2.43 16.41 33.33
C GLY A 242 3.95 16.44 33.30
N ALA A 243 4.63 15.30 33.47
CA ALA A 243 6.07 15.19 33.29
C ALA A 243 6.45 15.12 31.80
N ASN A 244 7.53 15.82 31.42
CA ASN A 244 8.08 15.73 30.08
C ASN A 244 8.81 14.40 29.92
N VAL A 245 8.34 13.59 28.97
CA VAL A 245 8.89 12.27 28.66
C VAL A 245 9.27 12.17 27.19
N THR A 246 10.17 11.24 26.89
CA THR A 246 10.57 10.89 25.52
C THR A 246 10.21 9.43 25.28
N GLY A 247 9.58 9.13 24.16
CA GLY A 247 9.22 7.76 23.81
C GLY A 247 7.97 7.68 22.94
N LEU A 248 7.34 6.53 22.97
CA LEU A 248 6.08 6.31 22.23
C LEU A 248 4.94 7.08 22.88
N ARG A 249 4.39 8.03 22.13
CA ARG A 249 3.22 8.84 22.53
C ARG A 249 1.92 8.14 22.15
N ARG A 250 1.90 7.41 21.04
CA ARG A 250 0.73 6.75 20.47
C ARG A 250 1.11 5.40 19.89
N VAL A 251 0.26 4.41 20.09
CA VAL A 251 0.37 3.09 19.45
C VAL A 251 -1.03 2.63 19.13
N HIS A 252 -1.28 2.30 17.85
CA HIS A 252 -2.54 1.69 17.43
C HIS A 252 -2.76 0.35 18.16
N GLU A 253 -4.00 0.08 18.58
CA GLU A 253 -4.32 -1.07 19.45
C GLU A 253 -3.89 -2.42 18.87
N ALA A 254 -3.96 -2.61 17.55
CA ALA A 254 -3.56 -3.84 16.89
C ALA A 254 -2.06 -4.19 17.01
N PHE A 255 -1.24 -3.26 17.52
CA PHE A 255 0.21 -3.40 17.65
C PHE A 255 0.71 -3.18 19.07
N ARG A 256 -0.21 -3.07 20.04
CA ARG A 256 0.13 -2.93 21.47
C ARG A 256 0.58 -4.26 22.06
N ASP A 257 1.40 -4.18 23.07
CA ASP A 257 1.90 -5.35 23.79
C ASP A 257 0.79 -6.12 24.53
N ASP A 258 -0.16 -5.42 25.12
CA ASP A 258 -1.28 -6.01 25.86
C ASP A 258 -2.25 -6.81 24.97
N SER A 259 -2.44 -6.41 23.73
CA SER A 259 -3.25 -7.14 22.75
C SER A 259 -2.57 -8.43 22.26
N PHE A 260 -1.25 -8.42 22.18
CA PHE A 260 -0.45 -9.48 21.54
C PHE A 260 -0.13 -10.66 22.48
N TYR A 261 -0.23 -10.48 23.80
CA TYR A 261 0.53 -11.30 24.75
C TYR A 261 -0.21 -12.32 25.57
N SER A 262 -1.47 -12.58 25.35
CA SER A 262 -2.14 -13.60 26.15
C SER A 262 -1.60 -15.02 25.92
N GLN A 263 -0.83 -15.29 24.87
CA GLN A 263 -0.45 -16.64 24.44
C GLN A 263 1.02 -16.85 24.04
N LEU A 264 1.85 -15.79 23.90
CA LEU A 264 3.23 -15.91 23.45
C LEU A 264 4.24 -15.62 24.58
N SER A 265 5.22 -16.51 24.74
CA SER A 265 6.38 -16.31 25.61
C SER A 265 7.53 -15.63 24.85
N ASP A 266 8.53 -15.11 25.57
CA ASP A 266 9.72 -14.51 24.96
C ASP A 266 10.48 -15.47 24.04
N SER A 267 10.40 -16.79 24.31
CA SER A 267 11.01 -17.82 23.47
C SER A 267 10.29 -18.03 22.13
N ASP A 268 9.09 -17.49 21.99
CA ASP A 268 8.26 -17.56 20.79
C ASP A 268 8.52 -16.39 19.83
N LEU A 269 9.30 -15.39 20.28
CA LEU A 269 9.62 -14.18 19.54
C LEU A 269 10.98 -14.29 18.85
N ARG A 270 11.14 -13.62 17.72
CA ARG A 270 12.45 -13.40 17.10
C ARG A 270 13.29 -12.45 17.95
N TYR A 271 12.68 -11.36 18.40
CA TYR A 271 13.32 -10.34 19.23
C TYR A 271 12.47 -9.95 20.43
N THR A 272 13.09 -9.98 21.61
CA THR A 272 12.71 -9.13 22.74
C THR A 272 13.45 -7.80 22.61
N LYS A 273 13.10 -6.79 23.41
CA LYS A 273 13.85 -5.52 23.46
C LYS A 273 15.32 -5.75 23.74
N GLU A 274 15.64 -6.57 24.75
CA GLU A 274 17.00 -6.86 25.19
C GLU A 274 17.79 -7.59 24.10
N SER A 275 17.19 -8.60 23.47
CA SER A 275 17.87 -9.38 22.43
C SER A 275 18.10 -8.57 21.16
N LEU A 276 17.16 -7.69 20.77
CA LEU A 276 17.35 -6.76 19.66
C LEU A 276 18.49 -5.78 19.94
N LEU A 277 18.48 -5.14 21.12
CA LEU A 277 19.53 -4.18 21.47
C LEU A 277 20.90 -4.85 21.55
N ALA A 278 20.97 -6.07 22.10
CA ALA A 278 22.20 -6.85 22.09
C ALA A 278 22.67 -7.20 20.67
N PHE A 279 21.73 -7.51 19.78
CA PHE A 279 22.04 -7.78 18.36
C PHE A 279 22.57 -6.53 17.64
N LEU A 280 22.00 -5.37 17.89
CA LEU A 280 22.38 -4.11 17.26
C LEU A 280 23.70 -3.53 17.82
N ASN A 281 24.10 -3.95 19.03
CA ASN A 281 25.37 -3.52 19.62
C ASN A 281 26.55 -3.94 18.73
N GLY A 282 27.32 -2.96 18.28
CA GLY A 282 28.46 -3.18 17.40
C GLY A 282 28.12 -3.33 15.91
N ARG A 283 26.87 -3.13 15.55
CA ARG A 283 26.41 -3.09 14.14
C ARG A 283 25.89 -1.72 13.77
N GLN A 284 26.08 -1.35 12.54
CA GLN A 284 25.57 -0.11 11.99
C GLN A 284 24.56 -0.43 10.91
N LEU A 285 23.30 -0.06 11.15
CA LEU A 285 22.25 -0.07 10.15
C LEU A 285 22.31 1.19 9.27
N ASN A 286 21.64 1.16 8.12
CA ASN A 286 21.39 2.36 7.34
C ASN A 286 20.58 3.38 8.17
N ALA A 287 19.64 2.92 8.97
CA ALA A 287 18.91 3.75 9.93
C ALA A 287 19.84 4.57 10.86
N ASN A 288 20.88 3.95 11.40
CA ASN A 288 21.85 4.67 12.27
C ASN A 288 22.68 5.72 11.51
N ARG A 289 22.85 5.55 10.21
CA ARG A 289 23.55 6.51 9.34
C ARG A 289 22.66 7.70 9.00
N LEU A 290 21.36 7.45 8.80
CA LEU A 290 20.37 8.47 8.46
C LEU A 290 19.99 9.33 9.67
N SER A 291 19.99 8.75 10.87
CA SER A 291 19.57 9.45 12.09
C SER A 291 20.54 9.19 13.24
N PRO A 292 20.82 10.20 14.08
CA PRO A 292 21.60 10.02 15.32
C PRO A 292 20.80 9.33 16.42
N ALA A 293 19.55 8.90 16.15
CA ALA A 293 18.71 8.24 17.14
C ALA A 293 19.38 6.96 17.68
N SER A 294 19.13 6.67 18.96
CA SER A 294 19.67 5.47 19.58
C SER A 294 18.96 4.21 19.07
N ASN A 295 19.63 3.05 19.11
CA ASN A 295 19.02 1.76 18.82
C ASN A 295 17.76 1.51 19.67
N GLU A 296 17.72 2.04 20.90
CA GLU A 296 16.56 1.93 21.78
C GLU A 296 15.32 2.67 21.23
N ALA A 297 15.50 3.81 20.58
CA ALA A 297 14.42 4.57 19.97
C ALA A 297 13.81 3.86 18.73
N MET A 298 14.55 2.98 18.10
CA MET A 298 14.09 2.14 16.98
C MET A 298 13.17 1.00 17.44
N TYR A 299 13.33 0.54 18.69
CA TYR A 299 12.42 -0.43 19.28
C TYR A 299 11.08 0.25 19.63
N LYS A 300 9.97 -0.39 19.28
CA LYS A 300 8.63 0.13 19.57
C LYS A 300 7.89 -0.73 20.59
N THR A 301 7.47 -1.89 20.18
CA THR A 301 6.73 -2.86 21.00
C THR A 301 7.30 -4.26 20.74
N ARG A 302 6.88 -5.23 21.55
CA ARG A 302 7.24 -6.64 21.28
C ARG A 302 6.65 -7.13 19.96
N LYS A 303 5.47 -6.59 19.54
CA LYS A 303 4.86 -6.87 18.24
C LYS A 303 5.65 -6.23 17.08
N VAL A 304 6.15 -5.03 17.31
CA VAL A 304 6.93 -4.26 16.35
C VAL A 304 8.30 -3.95 16.95
N PRO A 305 9.22 -4.95 16.99
CA PRO A 305 10.53 -4.76 17.61
C PRO A 305 11.39 -3.70 16.92
N PHE A 306 11.15 -3.42 15.65
CA PHE A 306 11.90 -2.41 14.91
C PHE A 306 10.98 -1.55 14.04
N ALA A 307 11.17 -0.24 14.09
CA ALA A 307 10.56 0.68 13.12
C ALA A 307 11.43 1.91 12.89
N PHE A 308 11.52 2.32 11.61
CA PHE A 308 12.30 3.49 11.20
C PHE A 308 11.72 4.13 9.94
N ASP A 309 11.84 5.47 9.83
CA ASP A 309 11.51 6.24 8.64
C ASP A 309 12.76 6.49 7.80
N TYR A 310 12.81 5.87 6.62
CA TYR A 310 13.92 5.99 5.66
C TYR A 310 13.69 7.11 4.64
N ALA A 311 12.47 7.63 4.52
CA ALA A 311 12.18 8.69 3.57
C ALA A 311 12.62 10.06 4.07
N GLY A 312 12.57 10.26 5.37
CA GLY A 312 12.66 11.57 5.98
C GLY A 312 11.43 12.43 5.69
N ASP A 313 11.19 13.38 6.53
CA ASP A 313 10.06 14.31 6.40
C ASP A 313 10.57 15.70 6.00
N ALA A 314 9.75 16.45 5.28
CA ALA A 314 10.05 17.86 5.00
C ALA A 314 9.91 18.67 6.29
N ASP A 315 10.93 19.44 6.62
CA ASP A 315 10.85 20.44 7.70
C ASP A 315 9.70 21.42 7.37
N PRO A 316 8.70 21.58 8.27
CA PRO A 316 7.54 22.40 7.97
C PRO A 316 7.84 23.89 7.83
N TYR A 317 9.04 24.35 8.22
CA TYR A 317 9.44 25.75 8.17
C TYR A 317 10.40 26.04 7.02
N THR A 318 11.28 25.10 6.67
CA THR A 318 12.31 25.29 5.64
C THR A 318 12.01 24.54 4.35
N GLY A 319 11.17 23.50 4.39
CA GLY A 319 10.91 22.61 3.27
C GLY A 319 12.07 21.67 2.94
N GLU A 320 13.16 21.70 3.73
CA GLU A 320 14.28 20.76 3.56
C GLU A 320 13.87 19.37 4.04
N ILE A 321 14.26 18.34 3.29
CA ILE A 321 14.08 16.96 3.72
C ILE A 321 15.05 16.67 4.85
N ILE A 322 14.51 16.45 6.05
CA ILE A 322 15.27 15.95 7.19
C ILE A 322 15.50 14.46 6.92
N SER A 323 16.76 14.04 6.93
CA SER A 323 17.10 12.61 6.84
C SER A 323 16.37 11.82 7.90
N GLY A 324 15.99 10.59 7.58
CA GLY A 324 15.11 9.72 8.33
C GLY A 324 15.17 9.75 9.85
N ASP A 325 14.10 9.37 10.48
CA ASP A 325 13.97 9.39 11.93
C ASP A 325 13.26 8.14 12.50
N VAL A 326 12.95 8.19 13.79
CA VAL A 326 12.27 7.09 14.50
C VAL A 326 10.75 7.26 14.59
N ASN A 327 10.19 8.35 14.07
CA ASN A 327 8.76 8.55 14.00
C ASN A 327 8.22 7.95 12.69
N VAL A 328 7.53 6.84 12.79
CA VAL A 328 7.01 6.12 11.61
C VAL A 328 5.54 6.42 11.32
N ARG A 329 4.93 7.35 12.05
CA ARG A 329 3.57 7.77 11.76
C ARG A 329 3.57 8.65 10.52
N ASN A 330 2.72 8.31 9.55
CA ASN A 330 2.48 9.16 8.39
C ASN A 330 1.19 9.97 8.60
N SER A 331 1.28 11.29 8.53
CA SER A 331 0.15 12.19 8.73
C SER A 331 -0.80 12.25 7.53
N GLY A 332 -0.32 11.87 6.34
CA GLY A 332 -1.06 11.92 5.08
C GLY A 332 -1.54 10.55 4.57
N SER A 333 -1.17 9.45 5.23
CA SER A 333 -1.54 8.10 4.79
C SER A 333 -1.68 7.12 5.95
N ASN A 334 -2.72 6.31 5.91
CA ASN A 334 -2.92 5.17 6.80
C ASN A 334 -2.65 3.82 6.11
N HIS A 335 -2.15 3.83 4.87
CA HIS A 335 -1.96 2.64 4.05
C HIS A 335 -1.06 1.60 4.72
N GLY A 336 0.13 1.97 5.18
CA GLY A 336 1.05 1.05 5.85
C GLY A 336 0.51 0.50 7.18
N THR A 337 -0.33 1.27 7.90
CA THR A 337 -1.04 0.78 9.09
C THR A 337 -2.03 -0.32 8.72
N HIS A 338 -2.80 -0.13 7.64
CA HIS A 338 -3.74 -1.13 7.13
C HIS A 338 -3.01 -2.40 6.65
N VAL A 339 -1.96 -2.23 5.86
CA VAL A 339 -1.11 -3.35 5.37
C VAL A 339 -0.52 -4.13 6.55
N SER A 340 0.08 -3.44 7.52
CA SER A 340 0.65 -4.07 8.72
C SER A 340 -0.41 -4.81 9.53
N GLY A 341 -1.62 -4.24 9.64
CA GLY A 341 -2.76 -4.88 10.27
C GLY A 341 -3.14 -6.18 9.57
N THR A 342 -3.26 -6.15 8.23
CA THR A 342 -3.57 -7.33 7.41
C THR A 342 -2.50 -8.42 7.56
N VAL A 343 -1.21 -8.04 7.62
CA VAL A 343 -0.12 -9.01 7.81
C VAL A 343 -0.19 -9.67 9.18
N ALA A 344 -0.22 -8.89 10.27
CA ALA A 344 -0.04 -9.46 11.61
C ALA A 344 -0.67 -8.64 12.75
N GLY A 345 -1.60 -7.72 12.48
CA GLY A 345 -2.30 -7.02 13.55
C GLY A 345 -3.12 -7.99 14.40
N PHE A 346 -3.34 -7.66 15.68
CA PHE A 346 -4.15 -8.48 16.56
C PHE A 346 -4.82 -7.62 17.63
N VAL A 347 -6.14 -7.79 17.78
CA VAL A 347 -6.93 -7.13 18.82
C VAL A 347 -7.82 -8.17 19.50
N GLN A 348 -7.79 -8.18 20.82
CA GLN A 348 -8.61 -9.05 21.65
C GLN A 348 -9.36 -8.22 22.70
N SER A 349 -10.62 -8.55 22.97
CA SER A 349 -11.37 -7.94 24.06
C SER A 349 -10.82 -8.36 25.42
N GLN A 350 -11.25 -7.68 26.50
CA GLN A 350 -10.89 -8.04 27.87
C GLN A 350 -11.42 -9.43 28.26
N GLU A 351 -12.50 -9.88 27.62
CA GLU A 351 -13.12 -11.19 27.81
C GLU A 351 -12.42 -12.31 27.01
N GLY A 352 -11.43 -11.96 26.17
CA GLY A 352 -10.66 -12.88 25.36
C GLY A 352 -11.24 -13.17 23.99
N GLU A 353 -12.27 -12.43 23.54
CA GLU A 353 -12.79 -12.52 22.20
C GLU A 353 -11.85 -11.85 21.19
N VAL A 354 -11.53 -12.53 20.08
CA VAL A 354 -10.71 -11.95 19.01
C VAL A 354 -11.58 -11.01 18.19
N LEU A 355 -11.29 -9.72 18.28
CA LEU A 355 -12.00 -8.66 17.57
C LEU A 355 -11.41 -8.42 16.18
N PHE A 356 -10.09 -8.63 16.04
CA PHE A 356 -9.38 -8.50 14.78
C PHE A 356 -8.13 -9.39 14.77
N SER A 357 -7.84 -10.03 13.64
CA SER A 357 -6.62 -10.79 13.43
C SER A 357 -6.08 -10.56 12.03
N GLY A 358 -4.80 -10.28 11.90
CA GLY A 358 -4.07 -10.38 10.64
C GLY A 358 -3.85 -11.85 10.25
N VAL A 359 -3.28 -12.06 9.08
CA VAL A 359 -3.03 -13.41 8.51
C VAL A 359 -2.03 -14.21 9.35
N ALA A 360 -1.00 -13.55 9.88
CA ALA A 360 0.06 -14.13 10.70
C ALA A 360 0.12 -13.45 12.09
N PRO A 361 -0.92 -13.65 12.94
CA PRO A 361 -1.08 -12.87 14.18
C PRO A 361 0.05 -13.06 15.19
N ASP A 362 0.81 -14.14 15.12
CA ASP A 362 1.95 -14.41 16.02
C ASP A 362 3.30 -13.96 15.44
N ALA A 363 3.34 -13.42 14.22
CA ALA A 363 4.56 -12.85 13.66
C ALA A 363 4.90 -11.50 14.29
N GLN A 364 6.18 -11.18 14.34
CA GLN A 364 6.66 -9.82 14.61
C GLN A 364 6.82 -9.03 13.32
N LEU A 365 6.61 -7.72 13.39
CA LEU A 365 6.69 -6.79 12.27
C LEU A 365 7.90 -5.87 12.41
N MET A 366 8.53 -5.57 11.29
CA MET A 366 9.41 -4.41 11.17
C MET A 366 8.73 -3.39 10.27
N MET A 367 8.46 -2.19 10.78
CA MET A 367 7.92 -1.11 9.97
C MET A 367 9.06 -0.29 9.36
N MET A 368 9.13 -0.32 8.06
CA MET A 368 10.15 0.38 7.26
C MET A 368 9.45 1.45 6.40
N LYS A 369 9.28 2.65 6.96
CA LYS A 369 8.61 3.75 6.26
C LYS A 369 9.51 4.30 5.17
N VAL A 370 9.02 4.30 3.92
CA VAL A 370 9.75 4.77 2.73
C VAL A 370 9.05 5.90 1.99
N PHE A 371 7.90 6.36 2.48
CA PHE A 371 7.17 7.52 1.97
C PHE A 371 7.20 8.63 3.01
N ALA A 372 7.61 9.83 2.60
CA ALA A 372 7.59 11.00 3.48
C ALA A 372 6.15 11.44 3.81
N ASP A 373 6.00 12.22 4.87
CA ASP A 373 4.72 12.82 5.26
C ASP A 373 4.23 13.81 4.20
N GLY A 374 2.90 13.96 4.10
CA GLY A 374 2.28 14.97 3.23
C GLY A 374 1.72 14.47 1.90
N GLY A 375 1.65 13.17 1.65
CA GLY A 375 0.75 12.56 0.66
C GLY A 375 1.14 12.64 -0.83
N ASN A 376 2.15 13.43 -1.22
CA ASN A 376 2.54 13.60 -2.63
C ASN A 376 4.00 13.20 -2.93
N SER A 377 4.73 12.71 -1.96
CA SER A 377 6.10 12.25 -2.15
C SER A 377 6.12 10.74 -2.38
N GLY A 378 6.61 10.31 -3.53
CA GLY A 378 6.80 8.89 -3.80
C GLY A 378 7.95 8.29 -2.96
N ALA A 379 8.03 6.94 -2.90
CA ALA A 379 9.16 6.23 -2.33
C ALA A 379 10.33 6.25 -3.31
N THR A 380 11.49 6.69 -2.85
CA THR A 380 12.72 6.65 -3.66
C THR A 380 13.37 5.27 -3.60
N GLU A 381 14.06 4.86 -4.66
CA GLU A 381 14.86 3.63 -4.66
C GLU A 381 15.88 3.61 -3.53
N SER A 382 16.48 4.75 -3.20
CA SER A 382 17.42 4.86 -2.07
C SER A 382 16.77 4.52 -0.73
N ALA A 383 15.55 5.01 -0.47
CA ALA A 383 14.81 4.70 0.76
C ALA A 383 14.47 3.20 0.82
N ILE A 384 14.00 2.63 -0.29
CA ILE A 384 13.69 1.21 -0.41
C ILE A 384 14.94 0.34 -0.20
N LEU A 385 16.05 0.67 -0.83
CA LEU A 385 17.32 -0.05 -0.67
C LEU A 385 17.84 0.01 0.77
N ASN A 386 17.78 1.17 1.42
CA ASN A 386 18.13 1.32 2.83
C ASN A 386 17.29 0.41 3.72
N ALA A 387 15.97 0.39 3.50
CA ALA A 387 15.02 -0.44 4.23
C ALA A 387 15.30 -1.93 4.01
N LEU A 388 15.49 -2.37 2.77
CA LEU A 388 15.74 -3.77 2.43
C LEU A 388 17.07 -4.29 3.01
N GLU A 389 18.15 -3.51 2.96
CA GLU A 389 19.44 -3.90 3.55
C GLU A 389 19.35 -4.03 5.07
N ASP A 390 18.64 -3.11 5.73
CA ASP A 390 18.42 -3.19 7.17
C ASP A 390 17.51 -4.37 7.53
N ALA A 391 16.46 -4.65 6.73
CA ALA A 391 15.62 -5.83 6.90
C ALA A 391 16.43 -7.13 6.84
N MET A 392 17.37 -7.24 5.89
CA MET A 392 18.26 -8.40 5.79
C MET A 392 19.22 -8.49 6.98
N THR A 393 19.77 -7.37 7.41
CA THR A 393 20.69 -7.31 8.56
C THR A 393 19.97 -7.74 9.84
N LEU A 394 18.71 -7.34 10.01
CA LEU A 394 17.84 -7.71 11.12
C LEU A 394 17.28 -9.15 10.99
N GLY A 395 17.42 -9.77 9.84
CA GLY A 395 17.01 -11.15 9.62
C GLY A 395 15.51 -11.32 9.33
N ALA A 396 14.95 -10.50 8.45
CA ALA A 396 13.60 -10.69 7.95
C ALA A 396 13.45 -12.04 7.25
N ASP A 397 12.34 -12.74 7.50
CA ASP A 397 11.97 -13.99 6.83
C ASP A 397 11.13 -13.73 5.58
N ALA A 398 10.37 -12.64 5.59
CA ALA A 398 9.56 -12.17 4.48
C ALA A 398 9.58 -10.64 4.42
N VAL A 399 9.40 -10.10 3.21
CA VAL A 399 9.28 -8.67 2.95
C VAL A 399 7.99 -8.43 2.17
N ASN A 400 7.20 -7.46 2.61
CA ASN A 400 6.03 -6.98 1.89
C ASN A 400 6.29 -5.60 1.29
N LEU A 401 6.09 -5.48 -0.02
CA LEU A 401 6.14 -4.24 -0.79
C LEU A 401 4.74 -3.99 -1.39
N SER A 402 3.88 -3.33 -0.64
CA SER A 402 2.57 -2.87 -1.14
C SER A 402 2.70 -1.50 -1.81
N LEU A 403 3.63 -1.39 -2.73
CA LEU A 403 3.94 -0.20 -3.50
C LEU A 403 4.32 -0.58 -4.93
N GLY A 404 4.26 0.39 -5.83
CA GLY A 404 4.64 0.16 -7.22
C GLY A 404 4.43 1.38 -8.10
N SER A 405 4.87 1.26 -9.34
CA SER A 405 4.58 2.20 -10.41
C SER A 405 4.02 1.48 -11.61
N ASP A 406 3.03 2.08 -12.23
CA ASP A 406 2.50 1.60 -13.50
C ASP A 406 3.60 1.64 -14.56
N ASN A 407 3.56 0.76 -15.51
CA ASN A 407 4.53 0.60 -16.59
C ASN A 407 5.84 -0.11 -16.26
N GLY A 408 6.25 -0.15 -15.02
CA GLY A 408 7.56 -0.69 -14.66
C GLY A 408 8.75 0.06 -15.30
N PHE A 409 9.93 -0.27 -14.83
CA PHE A 409 11.19 0.31 -15.30
C PHE A 409 12.09 -0.79 -15.92
N ALA A 410 11.49 -1.80 -16.55
CA ALA A 410 12.11 -3.06 -16.88
C ALA A 410 13.39 -2.98 -17.73
N TYR A 411 13.59 -1.91 -18.48
CA TYR A 411 14.77 -1.75 -19.33
C TYR A 411 15.97 -1.11 -18.62
N ASP A 412 15.75 -0.23 -17.65
CA ASP A 412 16.83 0.45 -16.94
C ASP A 412 17.22 -0.22 -15.62
N ASP A 413 16.57 -1.34 -15.29
CA ASP A 413 16.41 -1.78 -13.91
C ASP A 413 17.13 -3.10 -13.58
N THR A 414 18.18 -3.41 -14.30
CA THR A 414 19.00 -4.61 -13.99
C THR A 414 19.60 -4.57 -12.59
N ALA A 415 19.83 -3.38 -12.05
CA ALA A 415 20.40 -3.17 -10.72
C ALA A 415 19.42 -3.59 -9.63
N ILE A 416 18.21 -3.02 -9.64
CA ILE A 416 17.18 -3.31 -8.61
C ILE A 416 16.63 -4.72 -8.77
N HIS A 417 16.47 -5.22 -10.00
CA HIS A 417 16.13 -6.62 -10.24
C HIS A 417 17.14 -7.57 -9.60
N GLY A 418 18.43 -7.25 -9.67
CA GLY A 418 19.48 -8.00 -8.98
C GLY A 418 19.31 -8.01 -7.46
N VAL A 419 18.79 -6.94 -6.86
CA VAL A 419 18.46 -6.88 -5.41
C VAL A 419 17.37 -7.88 -5.07
N TYR A 420 16.27 -7.88 -5.82
CA TYR A 420 15.14 -8.78 -5.57
C TYR A 420 15.50 -10.26 -5.81
N ALA A 421 16.28 -10.53 -6.85
CA ALA A 421 16.79 -11.89 -7.11
C ALA A 421 17.68 -12.42 -5.97
N ARG A 422 18.43 -11.57 -5.29
CA ARG A 422 19.26 -11.95 -4.14
C ARG A 422 18.42 -12.25 -2.91
N LEU A 423 17.30 -11.55 -2.70
CA LEU A 423 16.34 -11.87 -1.64
C LEU A 423 15.79 -13.28 -1.83
N GLU A 424 15.32 -13.60 -3.03
CA GLU A 424 14.82 -14.93 -3.37
C GLU A 424 15.89 -16.02 -3.20
N GLN A 425 17.11 -15.80 -3.72
CA GLN A 425 18.24 -16.73 -3.57
C GLN A 425 18.62 -16.97 -2.12
N ALA A 426 18.48 -15.95 -1.28
CA ALA A 426 18.71 -16.05 0.15
C ALA A 426 17.57 -16.76 0.90
N GLY A 427 16.46 -17.07 0.23
CA GLY A 427 15.32 -17.76 0.81
C GLY A 427 14.33 -16.82 1.54
N VAL A 428 14.43 -15.52 1.30
CA VAL A 428 13.47 -14.53 1.80
C VAL A 428 12.33 -14.39 0.80
N ILE A 429 11.11 -14.46 1.30
CA ILE A 429 9.91 -14.32 0.45
C ILE A 429 9.66 -12.82 0.26
N LEU A 430 9.72 -12.37 -0.99
CA LEU A 430 9.35 -11.01 -1.36
C LEU A 430 7.96 -11.01 -2.00
N MET A 431 7.00 -10.39 -1.34
CA MET A 431 5.64 -10.21 -1.83
C MET A 431 5.46 -8.78 -2.32
N THR A 432 4.93 -8.62 -3.52
CA THR A 432 4.72 -7.32 -4.16
C THR A 432 3.30 -7.21 -4.67
N ALA A 433 2.68 -6.05 -4.49
CA ALA A 433 1.35 -5.78 -5.02
C ALA A 433 1.38 -5.72 -6.54
N ALA A 434 0.46 -6.42 -7.20
CA ALA A 434 0.33 -6.38 -8.65
C ALA A 434 -0.07 -5.00 -9.19
N GLY A 435 -0.61 -4.14 -8.34
CA GLY A 435 -1.03 -2.78 -8.67
C GLY A 435 -2.55 -2.62 -8.71
N ASN A 436 -2.99 -1.38 -8.91
CA ASN A 436 -4.40 -0.98 -8.93
C ASN A 436 -4.85 -0.46 -10.31
N SER A 437 -4.00 -0.56 -11.33
CA SER A 437 -4.28 -0.03 -12.65
C SER A 437 -5.11 -1.02 -13.45
N GLU A 438 -6.33 -0.63 -13.77
CA GLU A 438 -7.25 -1.42 -14.59
C GLU A 438 -6.95 -1.31 -16.09
N ASN A 439 -6.26 -0.26 -16.48
CA ASN A 439 -5.99 0.06 -17.87
C ASN A 439 -4.51 0.36 -18.11
N SER A 440 -4.09 0.24 -19.36
CA SER A 440 -2.76 0.67 -19.78
C SER A 440 -2.55 2.17 -19.50
N PRO A 441 -1.36 2.59 -19.06
CA PRO A 441 -1.04 3.99 -18.81
C PRO A 441 -1.24 4.91 -20.01
N ALA A 442 -1.15 4.36 -21.23
CA ALA A 442 -1.47 5.10 -22.45
C ALA A 442 -2.91 5.63 -22.47
N GLN A 443 -3.77 5.09 -21.62
CA GLN A 443 -5.17 5.50 -21.49
C GLN A 443 -5.40 6.55 -20.40
N GLY A 444 -4.43 6.80 -19.52
CA GLY A 444 -4.62 7.70 -18.39
C GLY A 444 -5.81 7.28 -17.51
N ASN A 445 -5.79 6.04 -17.06
CA ASN A 445 -6.85 5.32 -16.36
C ASN A 445 -7.58 6.14 -15.29
N GLU A 446 -6.88 6.87 -14.45
CA GLU A 446 -7.47 7.74 -13.43
C GLU A 446 -8.08 9.04 -14.01
N ARG A 447 -7.82 9.35 -15.27
CA ARG A 447 -8.19 10.62 -15.91
C ARG A 447 -9.11 10.45 -17.10
N GLY A 448 -9.68 9.26 -17.30
CA GLY A 448 -10.61 8.99 -18.38
C GLY A 448 -9.96 9.01 -19.76
N GLY A 449 -8.69 8.59 -19.86
CA GLY A 449 -8.03 8.40 -21.15
C GLY A 449 -8.76 7.38 -22.02
N LEU A 450 -8.71 7.57 -23.33
CA LEU A 450 -9.33 6.67 -24.29
C LEU A 450 -8.37 5.52 -24.60
N ASN A 451 -8.90 4.30 -24.64
CA ASN A 451 -8.20 3.19 -25.19
C ASN A 451 -8.12 3.32 -26.72
N LEU A 452 -6.91 3.41 -27.24
CA LEU A 452 -6.67 3.60 -28.67
C LEU A 452 -6.44 2.28 -29.40
N ALA A 453 -6.39 1.15 -28.70
CA ALA A 453 -6.21 -0.18 -29.27
C ALA A 453 -7.55 -0.87 -29.49
N GLU A 454 -7.65 -1.70 -30.57
CA GLU A 454 -8.83 -2.53 -30.81
C GLU A 454 -9.00 -3.63 -29.77
N ASP A 455 -7.88 -4.11 -29.21
CA ASP A 455 -7.82 -5.10 -28.13
C ASP A 455 -6.92 -4.56 -27.01
N PRO A 456 -7.50 -3.73 -26.12
CA PRO A 456 -6.72 -3.02 -25.13
C PRO A 456 -6.30 -3.92 -23.99
N ASP A 457 -5.10 -3.70 -23.47
CA ASP A 457 -4.70 -4.18 -22.16
C ASP A 457 -5.60 -3.53 -21.09
N ILE A 458 -6.47 -4.31 -20.50
CA ILE A 458 -7.41 -3.86 -19.47
C ILE A 458 -6.88 -4.03 -18.05
N SER A 459 -5.70 -4.63 -17.88
CA SER A 459 -5.02 -4.76 -16.59
C SER A 459 -3.53 -4.65 -16.77
N MET A 460 -2.86 -3.98 -15.86
CA MET A 460 -1.42 -3.86 -15.83
C MET A 460 -0.85 -4.34 -14.51
N MET A 461 0.26 -5.05 -14.60
CA MET A 461 1.08 -5.38 -13.45
C MET A 461 2.10 -4.27 -13.23
N SER A 462 2.12 -3.71 -12.03
CA SER A 462 3.06 -2.66 -11.65
C SER A 462 4.47 -3.20 -11.42
N SER A 463 5.50 -2.37 -11.58
CA SER A 463 6.82 -2.64 -11.03
C SER A 463 6.80 -2.35 -9.52
N PRO A 464 7.39 -3.20 -8.63
CA PRO A 464 8.30 -4.31 -8.96
C PRO A 464 7.64 -5.67 -9.16
N ALA A 465 6.31 -5.80 -9.14
CA ALA A 465 5.62 -7.09 -9.28
C ALA A 465 5.91 -7.81 -10.60
N VAL A 466 6.29 -7.08 -11.66
CA VAL A 466 6.67 -7.64 -12.97
C VAL A 466 7.96 -8.47 -12.94
N TYR A 467 8.79 -8.36 -11.88
CA TYR A 467 10.05 -9.10 -11.82
C TYR A 467 9.84 -10.55 -11.40
N PRO A 468 10.48 -11.53 -12.06
CA PRO A 468 10.26 -12.95 -11.81
C PRO A 468 10.70 -13.44 -10.42
N SER A 469 11.55 -12.67 -9.73
CA SER A 469 12.03 -12.98 -8.37
C SER A 469 11.03 -12.64 -7.27
N ASN A 470 9.89 -12.05 -7.61
CA ASN A 470 8.88 -11.61 -6.66
C ASN A 470 7.68 -12.54 -6.71
N LEU A 471 6.98 -12.63 -5.59
CA LEU A 471 5.64 -13.18 -5.55
C LEU A 471 4.65 -12.02 -5.78
N ALA A 472 4.19 -11.85 -7.02
CA ALA A 472 3.19 -10.85 -7.37
C ALA A 472 1.83 -11.26 -6.81
N VAL A 473 1.19 -10.36 -6.08
CA VAL A 473 -0.10 -10.59 -5.42
C VAL A 473 -1.15 -9.66 -6.02
N ALA A 474 -2.12 -10.25 -6.71
CA ALA A 474 -3.27 -9.55 -7.25
C ALA A 474 -4.50 -9.76 -6.36
N SER A 475 -5.38 -8.77 -6.33
CA SER A 475 -6.66 -8.87 -5.62
C SER A 475 -7.67 -9.68 -6.42
N ILE A 476 -8.59 -10.33 -5.72
CA ILE A 476 -9.82 -10.89 -6.28
C ILE A 476 -11.01 -10.32 -5.54
N ASN A 477 -12.13 -10.17 -6.23
CA ASN A 477 -13.37 -9.73 -5.60
C ASN A 477 -13.90 -10.82 -4.67
N SER A 478 -14.32 -10.44 -3.47
CA SER A 478 -15.03 -11.34 -2.57
C SER A 478 -16.36 -11.78 -3.20
N THR A 479 -16.67 -13.05 -3.08
CA THR A 479 -17.99 -13.59 -3.46
C THR A 479 -19.08 -13.22 -2.46
N ILE A 480 -18.70 -12.73 -1.29
CA ILE A 480 -19.59 -12.30 -0.22
C ILE A 480 -19.16 -10.90 0.21
N ASN A 481 -20.08 -9.96 0.13
CA ASN A 481 -19.92 -8.62 0.66
C ASN A 481 -20.81 -8.46 1.89
N MET A 482 -20.19 -8.12 3.03
CA MET A 482 -20.93 -7.63 4.19
C MET A 482 -21.09 -6.13 4.02
N GLN A 483 -22.31 -5.70 3.81
CA GLN A 483 -22.60 -4.27 3.65
C GLN A 483 -23.56 -3.82 4.74
N SER A 484 -23.39 -2.58 5.16
CA SER A 484 -24.41 -1.91 5.96
C SER A 484 -25.70 -1.81 5.14
N VAL A 485 -26.83 -2.11 5.76
CA VAL A 485 -28.12 -2.09 5.08
C VAL A 485 -29.11 -1.22 5.83
N LEU A 486 -30.00 -0.60 5.08
CA LEU A 486 -31.23 -0.02 5.57
C LEU A 486 -32.42 -0.77 4.95
N SER A 487 -33.59 -0.68 5.54
CA SER A 487 -34.81 -1.23 4.96
C SER A 487 -35.91 -0.19 4.90
N TRP A 488 -36.81 -0.36 3.94
CA TRP A 488 -38.07 0.38 3.85
C TRP A 488 -39.15 -0.50 3.25
N THR A 489 -40.43 -0.11 3.39
CA THR A 489 -41.57 -0.88 2.89
C THR A 489 -42.46 0.04 2.07
N ASP A 490 -42.89 -0.43 0.91
CA ASP A 490 -43.79 0.32 0.05
C ASP A 490 -45.29 0.21 0.49
N ALA A 491 -46.18 0.94 -0.19
CA ALA A 491 -47.61 0.95 0.11
C ALA A 491 -48.28 -0.40 -0.12
N GLN A 492 -47.66 -1.30 -0.87
CA GLN A 492 -48.13 -2.65 -1.16
C GLN A 492 -47.64 -3.66 -0.10
N GLY A 493 -46.83 -3.22 0.86
CA GLY A 493 -46.25 -4.05 1.91
C GLY A 493 -45.01 -4.83 1.48
N GLN A 494 -44.41 -4.51 0.31
CA GLN A 494 -43.17 -5.08 -0.13
C GLN A 494 -42.00 -4.42 0.62
N SER A 495 -41.20 -5.22 1.28
CA SER A 495 -40.00 -4.76 1.98
C SER A 495 -38.78 -4.80 1.07
N TYR A 496 -37.97 -3.75 1.14
CA TYR A 496 -36.73 -3.57 0.41
C TYR A 496 -35.59 -3.51 1.41
N THR A 497 -34.54 -4.27 1.14
CA THR A 497 -33.25 -4.19 1.84
C THR A 497 -32.25 -3.49 0.92
N VAL A 498 -31.75 -2.35 1.36
CA VAL A 498 -30.94 -1.44 0.55
C VAL A 498 -29.55 -1.39 1.14
N PRO A 499 -28.55 -1.93 0.46
CA PRO A 499 -27.15 -1.74 0.82
C PRO A 499 -26.74 -0.28 0.71
N PHE A 500 -25.87 0.18 1.61
CA PHE A 500 -25.30 1.51 1.52
C PHE A 500 -23.82 1.54 1.84
N SER A 501 -23.09 2.50 1.26
CA SER A 501 -21.74 2.84 1.65
C SER A 501 -21.76 4.08 2.53
N ASP A 502 -21.05 4.04 3.66
CA ASP A 502 -20.94 5.14 4.62
C ASP A 502 -19.48 5.60 4.64
N PRO A 503 -19.16 6.83 4.20
CA PRO A 503 -17.78 7.32 4.15
C PRO A 503 -17.08 7.33 5.53
N ASN A 504 -17.86 7.37 6.61
CA ASN A 504 -17.37 7.29 8.00
C ASN A 504 -17.71 5.93 8.66
N GLU A 505 -17.92 4.90 7.87
CA GLU A 505 -18.15 3.47 8.17
C GLU A 505 -19.28 3.15 9.14
N VAL A 506 -19.43 3.92 10.18
CA VAL A 506 -20.40 3.66 11.24
C VAL A 506 -21.25 4.88 11.59
N ALA A 507 -21.10 6.00 10.88
CA ALA A 507 -21.81 7.23 11.23
C ALA A 507 -23.34 7.06 11.13
N MET A 508 -23.83 6.39 10.09
CA MET A 508 -25.24 6.07 9.95
C MET A 508 -25.72 5.14 11.07
N LYS A 509 -25.01 4.06 11.35
CA LYS A 509 -25.35 3.12 12.42
C LYS A 509 -25.33 3.77 13.81
N ARG A 510 -24.33 4.59 14.11
CA ARG A 510 -24.23 5.31 15.39
C ARG A 510 -25.35 6.33 15.59
N LYS A 511 -25.79 6.99 14.52
CA LYS A 511 -26.77 8.06 14.59
C LYS A 511 -28.21 7.55 14.59
N PHE A 512 -28.48 6.45 13.90
CA PHE A 512 -29.82 5.94 13.66
C PHE A 512 -30.03 4.58 14.32
N PRO A 513 -30.67 4.53 15.51
CA PRO A 513 -30.91 3.27 16.19
C PRO A 513 -31.94 2.44 15.41
N GLU A 514 -31.74 1.13 15.34
CA GLU A 514 -32.60 0.17 14.62
C GLU A 514 -34.06 0.13 15.15
N SER A 515 -34.25 0.57 16.37
CA SER A 515 -35.61 0.67 16.98
C SER A 515 -36.45 1.81 16.42
N GLN A 516 -35.92 2.65 15.53
CA GLN A 516 -36.62 3.82 14.98
C GLN A 516 -36.54 3.83 13.45
N SER A 517 -37.59 4.33 12.82
CA SER A 517 -37.62 4.62 11.39
C SER A 517 -37.69 6.12 11.14
N PHE A 518 -37.05 6.57 10.08
CA PHE A 518 -36.87 7.98 9.75
C PHE A 518 -37.50 8.30 8.39
N VAL A 519 -38.23 9.41 8.32
CA VAL A 519 -38.86 9.84 7.07
C VAL A 519 -37.80 10.32 6.09
N VAL A 520 -37.96 9.92 4.84
CA VAL A 520 -37.12 10.33 3.70
C VAL A 520 -37.86 11.40 2.90
N TYR A 521 -37.14 12.42 2.48
CA TYR A 521 -37.64 13.51 1.65
C TYR A 521 -36.76 13.66 0.42
N ASP A 522 -37.38 13.76 -0.76
CA ASP A 522 -36.65 14.11 -2.00
C ASP A 522 -36.11 15.54 -1.91
N ALA A 523 -34.82 15.68 -2.01
CA ALA A 523 -34.08 16.94 -2.02
C ALA A 523 -33.29 17.13 -3.34
N GLY A 524 -33.83 16.61 -4.44
CA GLY A 524 -33.35 16.84 -5.80
C GLY A 524 -31.85 16.52 -5.97
N TYR A 525 -31.09 17.47 -6.45
CA TYR A 525 -29.63 17.35 -6.61
C TYR A 525 -28.81 17.82 -5.39
N GLY A 526 -29.48 18.27 -4.32
CA GLY A 526 -28.80 18.72 -3.09
C GLY A 526 -28.21 20.13 -3.19
N THR A 527 -28.77 21.00 -4.02
CA THR A 527 -28.51 22.43 -3.95
C THR A 527 -29.18 23.03 -2.72
N TYR A 528 -28.75 24.19 -2.27
CA TYR A 528 -29.42 24.90 -1.18
C TYR A 528 -30.94 25.06 -1.43
N MET A 529 -31.32 25.40 -2.64
CA MET A 529 -32.71 25.56 -3.02
C MET A 529 -33.49 24.24 -3.05
N ASP A 530 -32.85 23.13 -3.38
CA ASP A 530 -33.49 21.82 -3.36
C ASP A 530 -33.90 21.43 -1.93
N TYR A 531 -33.03 21.65 -0.93
CA TYR A 531 -33.37 21.42 0.49
C TYR A 531 -34.50 22.36 0.97
N TYR A 532 -34.46 23.62 0.58
CA TYR A 532 -35.53 24.57 0.89
C TYR A 532 -36.85 24.14 0.27
N ASN A 533 -36.88 23.76 -1.01
CA ASN A 533 -38.06 23.31 -1.73
C ASN A 533 -38.59 21.95 -1.21
N ALA A 534 -37.72 21.09 -0.73
CA ALA A 534 -38.11 19.86 -0.04
C ALA A 534 -38.85 20.10 1.28
N GLY A 535 -38.81 21.34 1.78
CA GLY A 535 -39.50 21.75 3.00
C GLY A 535 -38.65 21.70 4.28
N PHE A 536 -37.34 21.56 4.14
CA PHE A 536 -36.43 21.75 5.27
C PHE A 536 -36.32 23.25 5.59
N SER A 537 -36.15 23.56 6.87
CA SER A 537 -36.01 24.94 7.34
C SER A 537 -34.67 25.11 8.06
N ASN A 538 -34.04 26.26 7.90
CA ASN A 538 -32.82 26.61 8.61
C ASN A 538 -33.06 27.10 10.05
N GLY A 539 -34.24 26.88 10.59
CA GLY A 539 -34.63 27.24 11.95
C GLY A 539 -35.49 26.15 12.62
N TYR A 540 -35.45 26.12 13.96
CA TYR A 540 -36.17 25.11 14.79
C TYR A 540 -37.69 25.08 14.58
N ASN A 541 -38.31 26.18 14.16
CA ASN A 541 -39.75 26.29 14.09
C ASN A 541 -40.27 26.06 12.66
N GLY A 542 -40.84 24.89 12.39
CA GLY A 542 -41.78 24.67 11.28
C GLY A 542 -41.26 24.01 10.02
N GLY A 543 -40.03 23.49 9.98
CA GLY A 543 -39.51 22.70 8.86
C GLY A 543 -39.67 21.19 9.06
N LYS A 544 -39.53 20.44 7.96
CA LYS A 544 -39.46 18.98 8.01
C LYS A 544 -38.21 18.52 8.75
N THR A 545 -38.32 17.37 9.41
CA THR A 545 -37.19 16.69 10.06
C THR A 545 -37.10 15.27 9.51
N GLY A 546 -35.95 14.89 8.96
CA GLY A 546 -35.74 13.56 8.37
C GLY A 546 -34.47 13.45 7.53
N ILE A 547 -34.40 12.41 6.73
CA ILE A 547 -33.27 12.11 5.86
C ILE A 547 -33.54 12.70 4.48
N ALA A 548 -32.57 13.42 3.95
CA ALA A 548 -32.66 13.98 2.60
C ALA A 548 -32.13 12.96 1.58
N LEU A 549 -32.94 12.58 0.61
CA LEU A 549 -32.57 11.76 -0.53
C LEU A 549 -32.13 12.67 -1.69
N VAL A 550 -30.90 12.49 -2.14
CA VAL A 550 -30.23 13.42 -3.07
C VAL A 550 -29.66 12.67 -4.27
N LYS A 551 -29.92 13.17 -5.46
CA LYS A 551 -29.36 12.61 -6.70
C LYS A 551 -27.90 12.99 -6.89
N ARG A 552 -27.07 12.05 -7.32
CA ARG A 552 -25.69 12.30 -7.77
C ARG A 552 -25.67 13.25 -8.98
N GLY A 553 -24.60 14.03 -9.16
CA GLY A 553 -24.46 14.98 -10.26
C GLY A 553 -25.20 16.30 -10.00
N SER A 554 -25.60 17.02 -11.06
CA SER A 554 -26.34 18.28 -11.01
C SER A 554 -27.34 18.37 -12.17
N ALA A 555 -28.35 19.24 -12.04
CA ALA A 555 -29.40 19.40 -13.03
C ALA A 555 -28.90 20.05 -14.34
N ASP A 556 -27.89 20.89 -14.28
CA ASP A 556 -27.36 21.69 -15.40
C ASP A 556 -26.07 21.10 -16.00
N GLY A 557 -25.65 19.89 -15.54
CA GLY A 557 -24.41 19.24 -15.97
C GLY A 557 -23.14 19.85 -15.37
N SER A 558 -23.27 20.82 -14.46
CA SER A 558 -22.13 21.31 -13.66
C SER A 558 -21.66 20.26 -12.65
N THR A 559 -20.49 20.44 -12.05
CA THR A 559 -20.00 19.56 -10.99
C THR A 559 -20.46 20.06 -9.63
N LEU A 560 -21.46 19.40 -9.03
CA LEU A 560 -21.80 19.58 -7.62
C LEU A 560 -21.23 18.37 -6.85
N SER A 561 -20.16 18.61 -6.08
CA SER A 561 -19.47 17.54 -5.35
C SER A 561 -20.34 16.94 -4.23
N PHE A 562 -19.97 15.76 -3.73
CA PHE A 562 -20.64 15.17 -2.57
C PHE A 562 -20.52 16.07 -1.33
N ALA A 563 -19.34 16.64 -1.11
CA ALA A 563 -19.10 17.58 -0.03
C ALA A 563 -20.01 18.83 -0.13
N ASP A 564 -20.18 19.40 -1.33
CA ASP A 564 -21.08 20.55 -1.51
C ASP A 564 -22.53 20.21 -1.17
N LYS A 565 -23.02 19.04 -1.62
CA LYS A 565 -24.37 18.55 -1.29
C LYS A 565 -24.59 18.45 0.20
N ILE A 566 -23.62 17.86 0.91
CA ILE A 566 -23.71 17.65 2.37
C ILE A 566 -23.55 18.98 3.12
N ASN A 567 -22.67 19.86 2.69
CA ASN A 567 -22.50 21.20 3.26
C ASN A 567 -23.75 22.08 3.06
N ASN A 568 -24.39 22.00 1.91
CA ASN A 568 -25.68 22.66 1.69
C ASN A 568 -26.74 22.14 2.67
N ALA A 569 -26.81 20.82 2.91
CA ALA A 569 -27.72 20.20 3.87
C ALA A 569 -27.46 20.67 5.30
N SER A 570 -26.19 20.90 5.67
CA SER A 570 -25.80 21.35 7.00
C SER A 570 -26.44 22.70 7.37
N SER A 571 -26.76 23.56 6.38
CA SER A 571 -27.50 24.82 6.58
C SER A 571 -28.94 24.60 7.06
N PHE A 572 -29.47 23.41 6.90
CA PHE A 572 -30.83 23.00 7.29
C PHE A 572 -30.85 21.98 8.42
N SER A 573 -29.74 21.81 9.14
CA SER A 573 -29.59 20.86 10.24
C SER A 573 -29.24 21.60 11.52
N GLY A 574 -29.73 21.13 12.65
CA GLY A 574 -29.41 21.73 13.95
C GLY A 574 -29.90 20.87 15.13
N THR A 575 -29.57 21.35 16.32
CA THR A 575 -30.00 20.77 17.59
C THR A 575 -30.65 21.86 18.44
N ASN A 576 -31.82 21.58 19.01
CA ASN A 576 -32.51 22.53 19.86
C ASN A 576 -31.89 22.57 21.29
N TYR A 577 -32.38 23.45 22.13
CA TYR A 577 -31.91 23.62 23.51
C TYR A 577 -32.18 22.40 24.42
N MET A 578 -33.03 21.44 23.97
CA MET A 578 -33.27 20.18 24.67
C MET A 578 -32.39 19.04 24.17
N GLY A 579 -31.49 19.30 23.19
CA GLY A 579 -30.63 18.29 22.60
C GLY A 579 -31.28 17.48 21.46
N GLU A 580 -32.48 17.85 21.00
CA GLU A 580 -33.16 17.16 19.90
C GLU A 580 -32.71 17.71 18.55
N SER A 581 -32.32 16.81 17.63
CA SER A 581 -31.95 17.20 16.27
C SER A 581 -33.19 17.55 15.44
N TYR A 582 -33.06 18.56 14.57
CA TYR A 582 -34.12 18.99 13.64
C TYR A 582 -33.57 19.22 12.24
N GLY A 583 -34.47 19.29 11.25
CA GLY A 583 -34.13 19.53 9.86
C GLY A 583 -33.52 18.29 9.17
N VAL A 584 -32.46 18.48 8.40
CA VAL A 584 -31.77 17.37 7.76
C VAL A 584 -30.96 16.59 8.79
N LEU A 585 -31.36 15.34 9.04
CA LEU A 585 -30.67 14.47 9.97
C LEU A 585 -29.46 13.80 9.32
N ALA A 586 -29.59 13.38 8.06
CA ALA A 586 -28.53 12.82 7.23
C ALA A 586 -28.84 13.02 5.75
N VAL A 587 -27.84 12.86 4.91
CA VAL A 587 -27.96 12.89 3.46
C VAL A 587 -27.74 11.48 2.90
N LEU A 588 -28.74 10.96 2.19
CA LEU A 588 -28.65 9.72 1.46
C LEU A 588 -28.51 10.04 -0.04
N VAL A 589 -27.34 9.81 -0.61
CA VAL A 589 -27.09 10.08 -2.02
C VAL A 589 -27.32 8.82 -2.83
N TYR A 590 -27.99 8.91 -3.98
CA TYR A 590 -28.17 7.80 -4.90
C TYR A 590 -27.58 8.08 -6.27
N ASP A 591 -27.21 7.01 -7.00
CA ASP A 591 -26.60 7.16 -8.32
C ASP A 591 -27.56 7.82 -9.32
N SER A 592 -27.02 8.62 -10.21
CA SER A 592 -27.80 9.31 -11.27
C SER A 592 -28.33 8.36 -12.34
N ASP A 593 -27.66 7.23 -12.58
CA ASP A 593 -28.13 6.15 -13.44
C ASP A 593 -29.10 5.24 -12.66
N PRO A 594 -30.39 5.20 -13.02
CA PRO A 594 -31.38 4.38 -12.33
C PRO A 594 -31.17 2.87 -12.50
N ALA A 595 -30.27 2.45 -13.39
CA ALA A 595 -29.89 1.05 -13.57
C ALA A 595 -28.61 0.66 -12.79
N ALA A 596 -27.91 1.63 -12.22
CA ALA A 596 -26.67 1.38 -11.47
C ALA A 596 -26.95 0.59 -10.19
N THR A 597 -26.23 -0.51 -10.00
CA THR A 597 -26.29 -1.37 -8.79
C THR A 597 -25.06 -1.20 -7.91
N THR A 598 -24.02 -0.52 -8.38
CA THR A 598 -22.74 -0.36 -7.68
C THR A 598 -22.82 0.73 -6.63
N LEU A 599 -22.26 0.46 -5.46
CA LEU A 599 -22.03 1.48 -4.44
C LEU A 599 -20.65 2.13 -4.66
N ILE A 600 -20.58 3.43 -4.44
CA ILE A 600 -19.32 4.17 -4.50
C ILE A 600 -19.00 4.80 -3.15
N ASN A 601 -17.71 5.01 -2.89
CA ASN A 601 -17.27 5.80 -1.76
C ASN A 601 -17.33 7.27 -2.11
N MET A 602 -18.04 8.04 -1.28
CA MET A 602 -18.13 9.49 -1.46
C MET A 602 -16.92 10.18 -0.83
N ASN A 603 -16.30 11.10 -1.55
CA ASN A 603 -15.40 12.05 -0.90
C ASN A 603 -16.24 13.09 -0.15
N THR A 604 -16.18 13.05 1.17
CA THR A 604 -16.93 13.92 2.08
C THR A 604 -16.01 14.74 2.99
N ASP A 605 -14.79 15.01 2.55
CA ASP A 605 -13.81 15.81 3.29
C ASP A 605 -14.41 17.14 3.71
N ASN A 606 -14.13 17.53 4.95
CA ASN A 606 -14.63 18.77 5.57
C ASN A 606 -16.16 18.88 5.71
N THR A 607 -16.87 17.75 5.75
CA THR A 607 -18.29 17.72 6.09
C THR A 607 -18.53 17.26 7.53
N SER A 608 -19.57 17.80 8.17
CA SER A 608 -19.94 17.44 9.55
C SER A 608 -21.24 16.65 9.65
N LEU A 609 -22.01 16.59 8.57
CA LEU A 609 -23.30 15.91 8.56
C LEU A 609 -23.14 14.47 8.08
N THR A 610 -23.80 13.55 8.77
CA THR A 610 -23.84 12.13 8.42
C THR A 610 -24.40 11.94 7.01
N SER A 611 -23.75 11.09 6.21
CA SER A 611 -24.15 10.81 4.84
C SER A 611 -23.87 9.36 4.46
N ALA A 612 -24.61 8.85 3.48
CA ALA A 612 -24.40 7.53 2.89
C ALA A 612 -24.76 7.53 1.40
N PHE A 613 -24.23 6.55 0.66
CA PHE A 613 -24.52 6.36 -0.75
C PHE A 613 -25.28 5.04 -0.97
N ILE A 614 -26.32 5.08 -1.80
CA ILE A 614 -27.09 3.91 -2.24
C ILE A 614 -27.05 3.76 -3.76
N SER A 615 -27.44 2.61 -4.26
CA SER A 615 -27.52 2.33 -5.70
C SER A 615 -28.54 3.21 -6.42
N GLY A 616 -28.38 3.35 -7.73
CA GLY A 616 -29.36 4.05 -8.57
C GLY A 616 -30.71 3.32 -8.60
N VAL A 617 -30.69 1.99 -8.62
CA VAL A 617 -31.90 1.15 -8.58
C VAL A 617 -32.70 1.41 -7.30
N ASP A 618 -32.04 1.41 -6.15
CA ASP A 618 -32.69 1.62 -4.85
C ASP A 618 -33.17 3.06 -4.69
N GLY A 619 -32.36 4.04 -5.13
CA GLY A 619 -32.74 5.44 -5.12
C GLY A 619 -33.94 5.75 -6.02
N ALA A 620 -33.97 5.18 -7.22
CA ALA A 620 -35.09 5.32 -8.14
C ALA A 620 -36.38 4.73 -7.54
N ALA A 621 -36.32 3.55 -6.92
CA ALA A 621 -37.47 2.93 -6.27
C ALA A 621 -38.07 3.81 -5.14
N MET A 622 -37.20 4.44 -4.32
CA MET A 622 -37.66 5.39 -3.29
C MET A 622 -38.28 6.65 -3.91
N ILE A 623 -37.68 7.20 -4.96
CA ILE A 623 -38.20 8.39 -5.68
C ILE A 623 -39.56 8.09 -6.30
N ASP A 624 -39.74 6.92 -6.91
CA ASP A 624 -41.03 6.51 -7.49
C ASP A 624 -42.11 6.41 -6.42
N ALA A 625 -41.81 5.85 -5.25
CA ALA A 625 -42.72 5.81 -4.12
C ALA A 625 -43.10 7.21 -3.60
N LEU A 626 -42.10 8.10 -3.45
CA LEU A 626 -42.32 9.49 -3.05
C LEU A 626 -43.17 10.26 -4.07
N ASN A 627 -42.93 10.08 -5.37
CA ASN A 627 -43.70 10.69 -6.46
C ASN A 627 -45.14 10.16 -6.51
N ALA A 628 -45.37 8.90 -6.11
CA ALA A 628 -46.69 8.34 -5.95
C ALA A 628 -47.44 8.84 -4.68
N GLY A 629 -46.81 9.76 -3.92
CA GLY A 629 -47.38 10.33 -2.69
C GLY A 629 -47.27 9.44 -1.45
N GLN A 630 -46.42 8.42 -1.51
CA GLN A 630 -46.16 7.54 -0.37
C GLN A 630 -45.17 8.20 0.59
N GLU A 631 -45.38 8.04 1.90
CA GLU A 631 -44.36 8.35 2.91
C GLU A 631 -43.35 7.21 2.95
N VAL A 632 -42.11 7.48 2.58
CA VAL A 632 -40.99 6.54 2.67
C VAL A 632 -40.31 6.71 4.02
N ARG A 633 -40.17 5.61 4.77
CA ARG A 633 -39.46 5.59 6.05
C ARG A 633 -38.39 4.50 5.99
N ILE A 634 -37.17 4.86 6.37
CA ILE A 634 -36.07 3.88 6.43
C ILE A 634 -35.73 3.51 7.87
N THR A 635 -35.30 2.29 8.05
CA THR A 635 -34.69 1.76 9.28
C THR A 635 -33.25 1.35 8.96
N VAL A 636 -32.28 1.82 9.75
CA VAL A 636 -30.87 1.46 9.60
C VAL A 636 -30.57 0.24 10.47
N HIS A 637 -30.09 -0.85 9.87
CA HIS A 637 -29.77 -2.07 10.60
C HIS A 637 -28.38 -2.03 11.23
N GLN A 638 -28.24 -2.63 12.40
CA GLN A 638 -27.02 -2.57 13.20
C GLN A 638 -26.06 -3.74 12.92
N GLN A 639 -26.55 -4.81 12.30
CA GLN A 639 -25.75 -6.01 11.99
C GLN A 639 -25.28 -6.03 10.55
#